data_0d7ad82d76420e8a42f219476c4f6a3d
#
_entry.id   0d7ad82d76420e8a42f219476c4f6a3d
#
_cell.length_a   1.000
_cell.length_b   1.000
_cell.length_c   1.000
_cell.angle_alpha   90.00
_cell.angle_beta   90.00
_cell.angle_gamma   90.00
#
_symmetry.space_group_name_H-M   'P 1'
#
loop_
_entity.id
_entity.type
_entity.pdbx_description
1 polymer ?
#
loop_
_entity_poly.entity_id
_entity_poly.type
_entity_poly.pdbx_seq_one_letter_code
_entity_poly.pdbx_strand_id
1 'polypeptide(L)'
;MTVTIRDVAREAGTSTATVSHVLNSTGRTTAETRRRVLAVMKRLKYYPNLHARNLALGSSRTLGMIVSDIENPFFPAVIRAFEIRARHRGYEVIVSNTNYEPSLMKRAAERMLEQKVRGVAIMTSEMSANLVEELLGRKIAVTFFDAGVAQTYVSTVKMDYLSGVRQAVEHLYHFGHRRIAFVAGRSAFRNIRARQVAYVDCMRALGLEPGPIVPSNQRFDGGLAAGHTIARMKHRPTAVIAMNDLTAVGVIKALHQEGLRVPQDVSVVGFDRTHLAECFIPSLTTVDMHPDLLGRTAADALHELCLSEKGKQYFMPLQLVIGESTGPVSNSVEGSRQEPIRGKAPGVSEDSVSTSLRAHGPVRGGCTR
;
A
#
# COMPACT_ATOMS: atom_id res chain seq x y z
N MET A 1 -24.98 30.51 21.41
CA MET A 1 -25.56 30.82 20.09
C MET A 1 -24.48 30.67 19.03
N THR A 2 -24.76 30.01 17.92
CA THR A 2 -23.82 29.85 16.82
C THR A 2 -23.77 31.13 16.00
N VAL A 3 -22.58 31.72 15.85
CA VAL A 3 -22.37 32.96 15.04
C VAL A 3 -22.69 32.64 13.56
N THR A 4 -23.43 33.51 12.92
CA THR A 4 -23.88 33.38 11.54
C THR A 4 -23.21 34.43 10.62
N ILE A 5 -23.31 34.23 9.29
CA ILE A 5 -22.84 35.22 8.32
C ILE A 5 -23.56 36.57 8.48
N ARG A 6 -24.80 36.58 8.98
CA ARG A 6 -25.56 37.81 9.27
C ARG A 6 -24.95 38.60 10.42
N ASP A 7 -24.44 37.92 11.45
CA ASP A 7 -23.77 38.57 12.59
C ASP A 7 -22.45 39.20 12.14
N VAL A 8 -21.68 38.48 11.28
CA VAL A 8 -20.45 39.05 10.70
C VAL A 8 -20.77 40.29 9.85
N ALA A 9 -21.80 40.23 9.04
CA ALA A 9 -22.21 41.34 8.18
C ALA A 9 -22.60 42.59 9.01
N ARG A 10 -23.42 42.38 10.05
CA ARG A 10 -23.85 43.41 10.97
C ARG A 10 -22.66 44.07 11.68
N GLU A 11 -21.76 43.26 12.25
CA GLU A 11 -20.58 43.76 12.98
C GLU A 11 -19.52 44.42 12.07
N ALA A 12 -19.45 44.01 10.81
CA ALA A 12 -18.55 44.56 9.80
C ALA A 12 -19.14 45.79 9.08
N GLY A 13 -20.37 46.20 9.40
CA GLY A 13 -21.05 47.31 8.72
C GLY A 13 -21.21 47.09 7.21
N THR A 14 -21.62 45.84 6.79
CA THR A 14 -21.72 45.51 5.39
C THR A 14 -22.87 44.51 5.16
N SER A 15 -23.12 44.16 3.87
CA SER A 15 -24.13 43.16 3.54
C SER A 15 -23.58 41.70 3.64
N THR A 16 -24.48 40.74 3.82
CA THR A 16 -24.12 39.32 3.76
C THR A 16 -23.53 38.92 2.40
N ALA A 17 -23.96 39.60 1.32
CA ALA A 17 -23.39 39.41 -0.01
C ALA A 17 -21.91 39.87 -0.06
N THR A 18 -21.59 41.02 0.55
CA THR A 18 -20.20 41.53 0.65
C THR A 18 -19.34 40.55 1.47
N VAL A 19 -19.83 40.03 2.61
CA VAL A 19 -19.12 39.02 3.38
C VAL A 19 -18.87 37.77 2.54
N SER A 20 -19.87 37.29 1.79
CA SER A 20 -19.75 36.16 0.88
C SER A 20 -18.72 36.40 -0.23
N HIS A 21 -18.68 37.60 -0.81
CA HIS A 21 -17.67 37.99 -1.80
C HIS A 21 -16.25 37.97 -1.22
N VAL A 22 -16.08 38.48 0.01
CA VAL A 22 -14.78 38.44 0.71
C VAL A 22 -14.33 36.99 0.96
N LEU A 23 -15.24 36.12 1.41
CA LEU A 23 -14.96 34.71 1.69
C LEU A 23 -14.60 33.92 0.43
N ASN A 24 -15.28 34.18 -0.67
CA ASN A 24 -15.12 33.46 -1.93
C ASN A 24 -14.06 34.06 -2.85
N SER A 25 -13.48 35.23 -2.46
CA SER A 25 -12.59 36.01 -3.31
C SER A 25 -13.24 36.33 -4.67
N THR A 26 -14.59 36.52 -4.71
CA THR A 26 -15.38 36.85 -5.87
C THR A 26 -15.89 38.29 -5.72
N GLY A 27 -16.10 39.00 -6.87
CA GLY A 27 -16.60 40.37 -6.85
C GLY A 27 -15.58 41.44 -6.50
N ARG A 28 -15.93 42.69 -6.68
CA ARG A 28 -15.10 43.87 -6.37
C ARG A 28 -15.34 44.31 -4.92
N THR A 29 -14.45 43.93 -4.02
CA THR A 29 -14.42 44.44 -2.64
C THR A 29 -13.14 45.22 -2.44
N THR A 30 -13.22 46.40 -1.76
CA THR A 30 -12.03 47.16 -1.45
C THR A 30 -11.13 46.42 -0.45
N ALA A 31 -9.82 46.70 -0.48
CA ALA A 31 -8.87 46.10 0.47
C ALA A 31 -9.22 46.41 1.94
N GLU A 32 -9.81 47.60 2.19
CA GLU A 32 -10.28 47.99 3.49
C GLU A 32 -11.47 47.19 3.97
N THR A 33 -12.50 47.03 3.13
CA THR A 33 -13.68 46.21 3.44
C THR A 33 -13.27 44.75 3.69
N ARG A 34 -12.36 44.20 2.88
CA ARG A 34 -11.82 42.85 3.08
C ARG A 34 -11.12 42.70 4.44
N ARG A 35 -10.24 43.64 4.81
CA ARG A 35 -9.55 43.63 6.10
C ARG A 35 -10.54 43.69 7.28
N ARG A 36 -11.55 44.59 7.20
CA ARG A 36 -12.59 44.75 8.22
C ARG A 36 -13.41 43.48 8.42
N VAL A 37 -13.89 42.84 7.34
CA VAL A 37 -14.65 41.60 7.40
C VAL A 37 -13.82 40.44 8.01
N LEU A 38 -12.58 40.26 7.56
CA LEU A 38 -11.69 39.23 8.12
C LEU A 38 -11.37 39.42 9.59
N ALA A 39 -11.18 40.71 10.06
CA ALA A 39 -10.97 41.03 11.45
C ALA A 39 -12.21 40.69 12.31
N VAL A 40 -13.40 41.02 11.85
CA VAL A 40 -14.67 40.67 12.52
C VAL A 40 -14.85 39.19 12.61
N MET A 41 -14.62 38.46 11.53
CA MET A 41 -14.71 36.97 11.51
C MET A 41 -13.77 36.34 12.55
N LYS A 42 -12.52 36.82 12.63
CA LYS A 42 -11.55 36.36 13.63
C LYS A 42 -12.03 36.65 15.05
N ARG A 43 -12.52 37.86 15.32
CA ARG A 43 -13.04 38.29 16.63
C ARG A 43 -14.25 37.44 17.06
N LEU A 44 -15.18 37.20 16.15
CA LEU A 44 -16.40 36.43 16.40
C LEU A 44 -16.17 34.93 16.38
N LYS A 45 -14.95 34.46 16.03
CA LYS A 45 -14.63 33.06 15.78
C LYS A 45 -15.61 32.41 14.78
N TYR A 46 -15.99 33.17 13.76
CA TYR A 46 -16.88 32.69 12.72
C TYR A 46 -16.12 31.84 11.70
N TYR A 47 -16.54 30.61 11.56
CA TYR A 47 -16.06 29.67 10.52
C TYR A 47 -17.15 29.49 9.47
N PRO A 48 -16.84 29.78 8.19
CA PRO A 48 -17.82 29.61 7.13
C PRO A 48 -18.29 28.15 7.04
N ASN A 49 -19.61 27.95 6.91
CA ASN A 49 -20.14 26.63 6.66
C ASN A 49 -19.84 26.24 5.19
N LEU A 50 -19.01 25.20 5.01
CA LEU A 50 -18.60 24.70 3.68
C LEU A 50 -19.81 24.24 2.86
N HIS A 51 -20.82 23.62 3.48
CA HIS A 51 -22.04 23.20 2.79
C HIS A 51 -22.83 24.40 2.25
N ALA A 52 -22.99 25.45 3.07
CA ALA A 52 -23.64 26.67 2.65
C ALA A 52 -22.87 27.38 1.52
N ARG A 53 -21.54 27.34 1.60
CA ARG A 53 -20.65 27.90 0.57
C ARG A 53 -20.76 27.15 -0.74
N ASN A 54 -20.72 25.80 -0.71
CA ASN A 54 -20.88 24.97 -1.89
C ASN A 54 -22.25 25.15 -2.55
N LEU A 55 -23.30 25.31 -1.75
CA LEU A 55 -24.66 25.61 -2.23
C LEU A 55 -24.71 26.96 -2.96
N ALA A 56 -24.08 27.99 -2.38
CA ALA A 56 -24.04 29.33 -2.97
C ALA A 56 -23.21 29.42 -4.27
N LEU A 57 -22.19 28.57 -4.41
CA LEU A 57 -21.31 28.51 -5.59
C LEU A 57 -21.84 27.56 -6.69
N GLY A 58 -22.89 26.78 -6.40
CA GLY A 58 -23.42 25.77 -7.33
C GLY A 58 -22.44 24.63 -7.65
N SER A 59 -21.28 24.57 -6.99
CA SER A 59 -20.27 23.53 -7.21
C SER A 59 -19.52 23.18 -5.92
N SER A 60 -19.39 21.90 -5.66
CA SER A 60 -18.55 21.40 -4.57
C SER A 60 -17.06 21.58 -4.87
N ARG A 61 -16.28 21.96 -3.87
CA ARG A 61 -14.80 21.96 -3.91
C ARG A 61 -14.23 20.78 -3.11
N THR A 62 -15.00 19.72 -2.97
CA THR A 62 -14.58 18.53 -2.24
C THR A 62 -14.40 17.38 -3.22
N LEU A 63 -13.27 16.69 -3.14
CA LEU A 63 -13.01 15.42 -3.79
C LEU A 63 -13.07 14.29 -2.76
N GLY A 64 -13.50 13.12 -3.21
CA GLY A 64 -13.43 11.90 -2.41
C GLY A 64 -12.24 11.04 -2.81
N MET A 65 -11.71 10.28 -1.87
CA MET A 65 -10.80 9.17 -2.14
C MET A 65 -11.21 7.96 -1.32
N ILE A 66 -11.46 6.83 -2.00
CA ILE A 66 -11.82 5.57 -1.37
C ILE A 66 -10.67 4.60 -1.59
N VAL A 67 -10.14 4.04 -0.50
CA VAL A 67 -8.99 3.12 -0.51
C VAL A 67 -9.34 1.82 0.21
N SER A 68 -8.61 0.74 -0.10
CA SER A 68 -8.88 -0.57 0.50
C SER A 68 -8.34 -0.70 1.93
N ASP A 69 -7.13 -0.23 2.22
CA ASP A 69 -6.48 -0.51 3.51
C ASP A 69 -5.45 0.55 3.91
N ILE A 70 -5.79 1.37 4.90
CA ILE A 70 -4.87 2.39 5.43
C ILE A 70 -3.78 1.84 6.35
N GLU A 71 -3.82 0.55 6.72
CA GLU A 71 -2.75 -0.09 7.49
C GLU A 71 -1.56 -0.45 6.60
N ASN A 72 -1.78 -0.66 5.28
CA ASN A 72 -0.68 -0.79 4.33
C ASN A 72 -0.10 0.59 4.00
N PRO A 73 1.19 0.87 4.29
CA PRO A 73 1.83 2.18 4.10
C PRO A 73 1.78 2.72 2.65
N PHE A 74 1.50 1.88 1.66
CA PHE A 74 1.28 2.29 0.28
C PHE A 74 0.12 3.27 0.13
N PHE A 75 -1.03 2.96 0.73
CA PHE A 75 -2.21 3.82 0.60
C PHE A 75 -2.03 5.20 1.25
N PRO A 76 -1.51 5.33 2.49
CA PRO A 76 -1.19 6.63 3.07
C PRO A 76 -0.26 7.49 2.21
N ALA A 77 0.74 6.91 1.55
CA ALA A 77 1.63 7.64 0.65
C ALA A 77 0.88 8.19 -0.57
N VAL A 78 0.01 7.37 -1.20
CA VAL A 78 -0.85 7.80 -2.31
C VAL A 78 -1.84 8.88 -1.87
N ILE A 79 -2.52 8.69 -0.71
CA ILE A 79 -3.47 9.67 -0.14
C ILE A 79 -2.79 11.02 0.06
N ARG A 80 -1.62 11.03 0.70
CA ARG A 80 -0.84 12.27 0.93
C ARG A 80 -0.53 13.00 -0.37
N ALA A 81 -0.06 12.29 -1.38
CA ALA A 81 0.27 12.88 -2.68
C ALA A 81 -0.96 13.40 -3.41
N PHE A 82 -2.06 12.65 -3.36
CA PHE A 82 -3.37 13.06 -3.88
C PHE A 82 -3.88 14.32 -3.18
N GLU A 83 -3.86 14.36 -1.85
CA GLU A 83 -4.34 15.50 -1.04
C GLU A 83 -3.53 16.77 -1.33
N ILE A 84 -2.20 16.68 -1.34
CA ILE A 84 -1.34 17.81 -1.67
C ILE A 84 -1.70 18.36 -3.06
N ARG A 85 -1.83 17.48 -4.05
CA ARG A 85 -2.14 17.90 -5.43
C ARG A 85 -3.55 18.47 -5.55
N ALA A 86 -4.54 17.87 -4.92
CA ALA A 86 -5.91 18.35 -4.86
C ALA A 86 -6.00 19.74 -4.23
N ARG A 87 -5.28 19.97 -3.12
CA ARG A 87 -5.19 21.28 -2.43
C ARG A 87 -4.60 22.37 -3.35
N HIS A 88 -3.56 22.06 -4.11
CA HIS A 88 -3.01 22.97 -5.11
C HIS A 88 -4.02 23.34 -6.22
N ARG A 89 -4.99 22.47 -6.49
CA ARG A 89 -6.10 22.72 -7.41
C ARG A 89 -7.32 23.38 -6.74
N GLY A 90 -7.24 23.68 -5.44
CA GLY A 90 -8.29 24.35 -4.67
C GLY A 90 -9.39 23.42 -4.17
N TYR A 91 -9.11 22.13 -4.02
CA TYR A 91 -10.02 21.13 -3.46
C TYR A 91 -9.64 20.74 -2.03
N GLU A 92 -10.64 20.39 -1.24
CA GLU A 92 -10.53 19.62 -0.01
C GLU A 92 -10.75 18.14 -0.31
N VAL A 93 -10.19 17.25 0.52
CA VAL A 93 -10.28 15.79 0.28
C VAL A 93 -10.95 15.11 1.46
N ILE A 94 -11.89 14.20 1.16
CA ILE A 94 -12.49 13.27 2.12
C ILE A 94 -11.99 11.87 1.79
N VAL A 95 -11.41 11.18 2.77
CA VAL A 95 -10.91 9.81 2.62
C VAL A 95 -11.87 8.84 3.29
N SER A 96 -12.11 7.69 2.66
CA SER A 96 -12.82 6.55 3.24
C SER A 96 -12.01 5.27 3.02
N ASN A 97 -11.95 4.43 4.05
CA ASN A 97 -11.30 3.13 4.03
C ASN A 97 -12.36 2.02 3.99
N THR A 98 -12.18 1.01 3.13
CA THR A 98 -13.14 -0.08 2.95
C THR A 98 -12.72 -1.37 3.65
N ASN A 99 -11.48 -1.49 4.07
CA ASN A 99 -10.93 -2.69 4.70
C ASN A 99 -11.19 -3.99 3.88
N TYR A 100 -11.23 -3.86 2.55
CA TYR A 100 -11.62 -4.94 1.63
C TYR A 100 -13.02 -5.52 1.88
N GLU A 101 -13.94 -4.73 2.51
CA GLU A 101 -15.30 -5.15 2.81
C GLU A 101 -16.32 -4.48 1.89
N PRO A 102 -17.15 -5.25 1.13
CA PRO A 102 -18.16 -4.69 0.23
C PRO A 102 -19.20 -3.81 0.96
N SER A 103 -19.53 -4.12 2.21
CA SER A 103 -20.44 -3.33 3.04
C SER A 103 -19.89 -1.95 3.34
N LEU A 104 -18.58 -1.84 3.66
CA LEU A 104 -17.91 -0.58 3.90
C LEU A 104 -17.71 0.20 2.59
N MET A 105 -17.53 -0.49 1.46
CA MET A 105 -17.48 0.17 0.15
C MET A 105 -18.80 0.87 -0.17
N LYS A 106 -19.94 0.21 0.06
CA LYS A 106 -21.26 0.82 -0.13
C LYS A 106 -21.42 2.07 0.73
N ARG A 107 -21.11 1.99 2.04
CA ARG A 107 -21.17 3.14 2.95
C ARG A 107 -20.24 4.28 2.56
N ALA A 108 -19.02 3.94 2.04
CA ALA A 108 -18.09 4.94 1.54
C ALA A 108 -18.67 5.69 0.33
N ALA A 109 -19.30 4.99 -0.62
CA ALA A 109 -19.96 5.61 -1.77
C ALA A 109 -21.15 6.49 -1.35
N GLU A 110 -22.02 5.98 -0.47
CA GLU A 110 -23.14 6.75 0.11
C GLU A 110 -22.63 8.03 0.78
N ARG A 111 -21.56 7.96 1.57
CA ARG A 111 -20.93 9.14 2.19
C ARG A 111 -20.44 10.15 1.15
N MET A 112 -19.86 9.71 0.02
CA MET A 112 -19.44 10.63 -1.05
C MET A 112 -20.64 11.35 -1.68
N LEU A 113 -21.77 10.65 -1.84
CA LEU A 113 -23.03 11.21 -2.32
C LEU A 113 -23.60 12.26 -1.34
N GLU A 114 -23.66 11.94 -0.04
CA GLU A 114 -24.15 12.83 1.02
C GLU A 114 -23.31 14.10 1.13
N GLN A 115 -22.00 13.97 1.03
CA GLN A 115 -21.05 15.09 1.06
C GLN A 115 -21.03 15.88 -0.26
N LYS A 116 -21.79 15.43 -1.26
CA LYS A 116 -21.87 16.08 -2.59
C LYS A 116 -20.47 16.33 -3.17
N VAL A 117 -19.57 15.33 -3.09
CA VAL A 117 -18.25 15.48 -3.69
C VAL A 117 -18.36 15.74 -5.18
N ARG A 118 -17.45 16.53 -5.73
CA ARG A 118 -17.40 16.82 -7.17
C ARG A 118 -16.90 15.64 -7.99
N GLY A 119 -16.03 14.84 -7.38
CA GLY A 119 -15.49 13.63 -7.96
C GLY A 119 -14.86 12.75 -6.91
N VAL A 120 -14.64 11.48 -7.23
CA VAL A 120 -14.08 10.48 -6.35
C VAL A 120 -13.02 9.62 -7.06
N ALA A 121 -11.84 9.48 -6.43
CA ALA A 121 -10.83 8.52 -6.82
C ALA A 121 -11.07 7.21 -6.05
N ILE A 122 -11.17 6.09 -6.77
CA ILE A 122 -11.52 4.79 -6.19
C ILE A 122 -10.39 3.81 -6.40
N MET A 123 -9.65 3.52 -5.32
CA MET A 123 -8.52 2.61 -5.27
C MET A 123 -8.89 1.38 -4.45
N THR A 124 -9.89 0.66 -4.93
CA THR A 124 -10.39 -0.57 -4.30
C THR A 124 -11.00 -1.48 -5.35
N SER A 125 -11.04 -2.76 -5.07
CA SER A 125 -11.57 -3.79 -5.98
C SER A 125 -13.00 -4.22 -5.62
N GLU A 126 -13.56 -3.72 -4.50
CA GLU A 126 -14.87 -4.13 -3.98
C GLU A 126 -16.05 -3.37 -4.59
N MET A 127 -15.78 -2.49 -5.56
CA MET A 127 -16.79 -1.65 -6.20
C MET A 127 -17.76 -2.47 -7.05
N SER A 128 -19.05 -2.38 -6.77
CA SER A 128 -20.10 -2.96 -7.62
C SER A 128 -20.50 -2.01 -8.76
N ALA A 129 -20.99 -2.57 -9.87
CA ALA A 129 -21.46 -1.78 -11.01
C ALA A 129 -22.57 -0.79 -10.62
N ASN A 130 -23.50 -1.21 -9.77
CA ASN A 130 -24.63 -0.38 -9.33
C ASN A 130 -24.18 0.89 -8.60
N LEU A 131 -23.13 0.78 -7.75
CA LEU A 131 -22.59 1.96 -7.05
C LEU A 131 -21.90 2.94 -8.02
N VAL A 132 -21.25 2.40 -9.07
CA VAL A 132 -20.69 3.24 -10.15
C VAL A 132 -21.79 3.98 -10.89
N GLU A 133 -22.85 3.28 -11.29
CA GLU A 133 -24.00 3.86 -11.99
C GLU A 133 -24.69 4.95 -11.16
N GLU A 134 -24.80 4.76 -9.84
CA GLU A 134 -25.38 5.75 -8.95
C GLU A 134 -24.54 7.03 -8.88
N LEU A 135 -23.19 6.92 -8.79
CA LEU A 135 -22.29 8.06 -8.83
C LEU A 135 -22.39 8.82 -10.16
N LEU A 136 -22.37 8.08 -11.27
CA LEU A 136 -22.45 8.64 -12.62
C LEU A 136 -23.81 9.29 -12.90
N GLY A 137 -24.90 8.70 -12.44
CA GLY A 137 -26.26 9.27 -12.55
C GLY A 137 -26.39 10.63 -11.87
N ARG A 138 -25.54 10.90 -10.87
CA ARG A 138 -25.44 12.21 -10.20
C ARG A 138 -24.33 13.11 -10.76
N LYS A 139 -23.73 12.75 -11.91
CA LYS A 139 -22.63 13.46 -12.57
C LYS A 139 -21.39 13.66 -11.69
N ILE A 140 -21.14 12.72 -10.78
CA ILE A 140 -19.91 12.69 -9.99
C ILE A 140 -18.81 12.08 -10.87
N ALA A 141 -17.72 12.82 -11.04
CA ALA A 141 -16.55 12.33 -11.76
C ALA A 141 -15.88 11.17 -11.01
N VAL A 142 -15.52 10.08 -11.70
CA VAL A 142 -14.89 8.91 -11.07
C VAL A 142 -13.55 8.59 -11.73
N THR A 143 -12.50 8.49 -10.94
CA THR A 143 -11.20 7.98 -11.41
C THR A 143 -10.94 6.63 -10.74
N PHE A 144 -10.86 5.57 -11.57
CA PHE A 144 -10.57 4.22 -11.10
C PHE A 144 -9.09 3.89 -11.21
N PHE A 145 -8.63 3.00 -10.31
CA PHE A 145 -7.35 2.32 -10.43
C PHE A 145 -7.59 0.87 -10.90
N ASP A 146 -6.91 0.49 -11.99
CA ASP A 146 -6.95 -0.85 -12.59
C ASP A 146 -8.34 -1.37 -12.99
N ALA A 147 -9.35 -0.53 -12.92
CA ALA A 147 -10.72 -0.90 -13.22
C ALA A 147 -11.37 0.06 -14.24
N GLY A 148 -12.46 -0.40 -14.81
CA GLY A 148 -13.27 0.41 -15.71
C GLY A 148 -12.63 0.66 -17.09
N VAL A 149 -13.39 1.39 -17.92
CA VAL A 149 -12.97 1.91 -19.22
C VAL A 149 -13.22 3.41 -19.20
N ALA A 150 -12.30 4.18 -19.77
CA ALA A 150 -12.45 5.63 -19.86
C ALA A 150 -13.69 5.98 -20.70
N GLN A 151 -14.57 6.79 -20.14
CA GLN A 151 -15.80 7.27 -20.76
C GLN A 151 -16.24 8.59 -20.13
N THR A 152 -17.39 9.14 -20.51
CA THR A 152 -17.95 10.35 -19.89
C THR A 152 -18.02 10.16 -18.36
N TYR A 153 -17.49 11.11 -17.59
CA TYR A 153 -17.34 11.08 -16.13
C TYR A 153 -16.50 9.94 -15.55
N VAL A 154 -15.77 9.14 -16.38
CA VAL A 154 -14.89 8.07 -15.90
C VAL A 154 -13.51 8.17 -16.51
N SER A 155 -12.49 8.36 -15.67
CA SER A 155 -11.08 8.16 -16.03
C SER A 155 -10.52 6.91 -15.38
N THR A 156 -9.44 6.35 -15.94
CA THR A 156 -8.78 5.16 -15.40
C THR A 156 -7.28 5.38 -15.29
N VAL A 157 -6.67 4.89 -14.22
CA VAL A 157 -5.21 4.80 -14.05
C VAL A 157 -4.85 3.33 -14.01
N LYS A 158 -4.09 2.87 -14.99
CA LYS A 158 -3.69 1.45 -15.15
C LYS A 158 -2.22 1.27 -14.82
N MET A 159 -1.93 0.20 -14.07
CA MET A 159 -0.58 -0.21 -13.73
C MET A 159 -0.06 -1.26 -14.72
N ASP A 160 1.19 -1.14 -15.13
CA ASP A 160 1.85 -2.16 -15.96
C ASP A 160 2.41 -3.29 -15.08
N TYR A 161 1.51 -4.08 -14.49
CA TYR A 161 1.90 -5.20 -13.63
C TYR A 161 2.76 -6.23 -14.35
N LEU A 162 2.50 -6.46 -15.65
CA LEU A 162 3.29 -7.42 -16.43
C LEU A 162 4.77 -7.01 -16.48
N SER A 163 5.03 -5.74 -16.77
CA SER A 163 6.41 -5.23 -16.79
C SER A 163 7.06 -5.30 -15.42
N GLY A 164 6.37 -4.90 -14.36
CA GLY A 164 6.91 -4.96 -13.00
C GLY A 164 7.24 -6.37 -12.53
N VAL A 165 6.31 -7.32 -12.73
CA VAL A 165 6.52 -8.73 -12.35
C VAL A 165 7.60 -9.37 -13.21
N ARG A 166 7.66 -9.05 -14.51
CA ARG A 166 8.71 -9.55 -15.41
C ARG A 166 10.08 -9.14 -14.91
N GLN A 167 10.30 -7.87 -14.59
CA GLN A 167 11.58 -7.39 -14.05
C GLN A 167 11.98 -8.16 -12.78
N ALA A 168 11.03 -8.43 -11.87
CA ALA A 168 11.29 -9.19 -10.65
C ALA A 168 11.68 -10.66 -10.96
N VAL A 169 10.96 -11.32 -11.86
CA VAL A 169 11.24 -12.72 -12.25
C VAL A 169 12.56 -12.82 -12.98
N GLU A 170 12.84 -11.93 -13.95
CA GLU A 170 14.11 -11.89 -14.70
C GLU A 170 15.30 -11.63 -13.79
N HIS A 171 15.16 -10.70 -12.81
CA HIS A 171 16.19 -10.42 -11.82
C HIS A 171 16.56 -11.69 -11.01
N LEU A 172 15.57 -12.40 -10.50
CA LEU A 172 15.78 -13.64 -9.78
C LEU A 172 16.36 -14.74 -10.68
N TYR A 173 15.90 -14.81 -11.93
CA TYR A 173 16.42 -15.75 -12.91
C TYR A 173 17.91 -15.53 -13.19
N HIS A 174 18.33 -14.27 -13.33
CA HIS A 174 19.75 -13.91 -13.53
C HIS A 174 20.61 -14.25 -12.32
N PHE A 175 20.06 -14.25 -11.10
CA PHE A 175 20.73 -14.74 -9.89
C PHE A 175 20.75 -16.27 -9.76
N GLY A 176 20.28 -17.01 -10.80
CA GLY A 176 20.29 -18.46 -10.83
C GLY A 176 19.07 -19.13 -10.20
N HIS A 177 18.09 -18.37 -9.70
CA HIS A 177 16.87 -18.95 -9.16
C HIS A 177 16.03 -19.58 -10.25
N ARG A 178 15.55 -20.81 -10.00
CA ARG A 178 14.68 -21.58 -10.90
C ARG A 178 13.39 -22.01 -10.19
N ARG A 179 13.43 -22.12 -8.86
CA ARG A 179 12.27 -22.40 -8.00
C ARG A 179 11.90 -21.12 -7.27
N ILE A 180 10.97 -20.38 -7.81
CA ILE A 180 10.48 -19.10 -7.29
C ILE A 180 9.06 -19.32 -6.79
N ALA A 181 8.72 -18.89 -5.58
CA ALA A 181 7.33 -18.89 -5.08
C ALA A 181 6.69 -17.53 -5.29
N PHE A 182 5.36 -17.51 -5.39
CA PHE A 182 4.59 -16.27 -5.37
C PHE A 182 3.63 -16.28 -4.19
N VAL A 183 3.74 -15.26 -3.31
CA VAL A 183 2.81 -15.09 -2.19
C VAL A 183 1.69 -14.15 -2.64
N ALA A 184 0.51 -14.74 -2.91
CA ALA A 184 -0.63 -14.05 -3.50
C ALA A 184 -1.61 -13.53 -2.44
N GLY A 185 -2.34 -12.49 -2.79
CA GLY A 185 -3.54 -12.08 -2.06
C GLY A 185 -4.78 -12.88 -2.49
N ARG A 186 -5.96 -12.39 -2.11
CA ARG A 186 -7.24 -12.99 -2.53
C ARG A 186 -7.43 -12.87 -4.04
N SER A 187 -7.45 -13.98 -4.76
CA SER A 187 -7.53 -14.02 -6.23
C SER A 187 -8.83 -13.46 -6.84
N ALA A 188 -9.83 -13.17 -6.01
CA ALA A 188 -11.07 -12.52 -6.45
C ALA A 188 -10.85 -11.10 -7.00
N PHE A 189 -9.78 -10.43 -6.62
CA PHE A 189 -9.49 -9.06 -7.03
C PHE A 189 -8.67 -9.00 -8.32
N ARG A 190 -9.09 -8.16 -9.26
CA ARG A 190 -8.54 -8.06 -10.61
C ARG A 190 -7.03 -7.74 -10.61
N ASN A 191 -6.60 -6.77 -9.83
CA ASN A 191 -5.20 -6.35 -9.71
C ASN A 191 -4.30 -7.46 -9.13
N ILE A 192 -4.83 -8.26 -8.19
CA ILE A 192 -4.14 -9.42 -7.61
C ILE A 192 -3.99 -10.51 -8.65
N ARG A 193 -5.09 -10.83 -9.35
CA ARG A 193 -5.08 -11.82 -10.42
C ARG A 193 -4.13 -11.42 -11.56
N ALA A 194 -4.08 -10.13 -11.92
CA ALA A 194 -3.17 -9.64 -12.95
C ALA A 194 -1.69 -9.91 -12.61
N ARG A 195 -1.25 -9.67 -11.36
CA ARG A 195 0.11 -9.96 -10.90
C ARG A 195 0.39 -11.46 -10.89
N GLN A 196 -0.57 -12.27 -10.44
CA GLN A 196 -0.44 -13.72 -10.42
C GLN A 196 -0.33 -14.32 -11.84
N VAL A 197 -1.16 -13.86 -12.78
CA VAL A 197 -1.09 -14.26 -14.20
C VAL A 197 0.26 -13.84 -14.80
N ALA A 198 0.67 -12.59 -14.58
CA ALA A 198 1.97 -12.10 -15.04
C ALA A 198 3.13 -12.95 -14.52
N TYR A 199 3.09 -13.37 -13.25
CA TYR A 199 4.11 -14.25 -12.68
C TYR A 199 4.15 -15.61 -13.42
N VAL A 200 3.00 -16.25 -13.60
CA VAL A 200 2.92 -17.55 -14.30
C VAL A 200 3.43 -17.44 -15.74
N ASP A 201 3.01 -16.38 -16.45
CA ASP A 201 3.40 -16.18 -17.85
C ASP A 201 4.90 -15.87 -17.97
N CYS A 202 5.49 -15.07 -17.07
CA CYS A 202 6.92 -14.78 -17.05
C CYS A 202 7.76 -16.01 -16.74
N MET A 203 7.35 -16.87 -15.79
CA MET A 203 8.04 -18.14 -15.51
C MET A 203 8.05 -19.04 -16.74
N ARG A 204 6.91 -19.23 -17.40
CA ARG A 204 6.79 -20.04 -18.62
C ARG A 204 7.61 -19.48 -19.78
N ALA A 205 7.63 -18.16 -19.96
CA ALA A 205 8.42 -17.51 -21.00
C ALA A 205 9.94 -17.76 -20.86
N LEU A 206 10.40 -18.04 -19.63
CA LEU A 206 11.79 -18.44 -19.35
C LEU A 206 12.02 -19.95 -19.36
N GLY A 207 11.02 -20.74 -19.79
CA GLY A 207 11.09 -22.21 -19.80
C GLY A 207 11.07 -22.82 -18.40
N LEU A 208 10.53 -22.11 -17.40
CA LEU A 208 10.43 -22.58 -16.03
C LEU A 208 9.00 -22.99 -15.69
N GLU A 209 8.86 -24.04 -14.88
CA GLU A 209 7.58 -24.33 -14.24
C GLU A 209 7.29 -23.28 -13.16
N PRO A 210 6.07 -22.71 -13.13
CA PRO A 210 5.67 -21.81 -12.05
C PRO A 210 5.79 -22.52 -10.70
N GLY A 211 6.46 -21.88 -9.75
CA GLY A 211 6.57 -22.40 -8.39
C GLY A 211 5.26 -22.25 -7.61
N PRO A 212 5.24 -22.65 -6.34
CA PRO A 212 4.03 -22.64 -5.54
C PRO A 212 3.48 -21.22 -5.38
N ILE A 213 2.15 -21.09 -5.52
CA ILE A 213 1.40 -19.89 -5.22
C ILE A 213 0.80 -20.07 -3.84
N VAL A 214 1.32 -19.31 -2.86
CA VAL A 214 0.94 -19.42 -1.45
C VAL A 214 -0.03 -18.30 -1.12
N PRO A 215 -1.23 -18.57 -0.58
CA PRO A 215 -2.20 -17.53 -0.27
C PRO A 215 -1.79 -16.70 0.94
N SER A 216 -2.15 -15.40 0.93
CA SER A 216 -2.04 -14.48 2.06
C SER A 216 -3.23 -13.54 2.11
N ASN A 217 -3.35 -12.78 3.20
CA ASN A 217 -4.34 -11.72 3.35
C ASN A 217 -3.82 -10.32 2.95
N GLN A 218 -2.64 -10.25 2.32
CA GLN A 218 -1.93 -9.03 1.91
C GLN A 218 -1.40 -8.18 3.08
N ARG A 219 -1.42 -8.70 4.29
CA ARG A 219 -0.92 -8.10 5.51
C ARG A 219 0.31 -8.83 6.03
N PHE A 220 0.91 -8.28 7.07
CA PHE A 220 2.10 -8.85 7.71
C PHE A 220 1.87 -10.28 8.23
N ASP A 221 0.76 -10.53 8.92
CA ASP A 221 0.40 -11.83 9.47
C ASP A 221 0.18 -12.91 8.39
N GLY A 222 -0.46 -12.53 7.28
CA GLY A 222 -0.59 -13.39 6.11
C GLY A 222 0.76 -13.71 5.45
N GLY A 223 1.66 -12.73 5.41
CA GLY A 223 3.04 -12.93 4.97
C GLY A 223 3.81 -13.87 5.89
N LEU A 224 3.66 -13.71 7.21
CA LEU A 224 4.26 -14.57 8.21
C LEU A 224 3.81 -16.03 8.05
N ALA A 225 2.51 -16.27 7.93
CA ALA A 225 1.95 -17.60 7.71
C ALA A 225 2.45 -18.25 6.40
N ALA A 226 2.49 -17.46 5.31
CA ALA A 226 3.00 -17.91 4.02
C ALA A 226 4.50 -18.26 4.09
N GLY A 227 5.29 -17.46 4.79
CA GLY A 227 6.72 -17.69 4.99
C GLY A 227 7.01 -18.99 5.73
N HIS A 228 6.29 -19.29 6.83
CA HIS A 228 6.38 -20.57 7.51
C HIS A 228 6.01 -21.74 6.59
N THR A 229 4.93 -21.59 5.80
CA THR A 229 4.54 -22.63 4.83
C THR A 229 5.66 -22.89 3.85
N ILE A 230 6.26 -21.84 3.26
CA ILE A 230 7.36 -21.93 2.29
C ILE A 230 8.60 -22.58 2.91
N ALA A 231 8.99 -22.16 4.12
CA ALA A 231 10.17 -22.66 4.81
C ALA A 231 10.14 -24.18 5.02
N ARG A 232 8.95 -24.75 5.27
CA ARG A 232 8.72 -26.16 5.58
C ARG A 232 8.46 -27.04 4.34
N MET A 233 8.46 -26.48 3.13
CA MET A 233 8.28 -27.28 1.92
C MET A 233 9.45 -28.23 1.68
N LYS A 234 9.17 -29.48 1.31
CA LYS A 234 10.19 -30.49 0.96
C LYS A 234 11.12 -30.01 -0.16
N HIS A 235 10.53 -29.40 -1.22
CA HIS A 235 11.24 -28.78 -2.33
C HIS A 235 11.13 -27.26 -2.21
N ARG A 236 11.80 -26.71 -1.17
CA ARG A 236 11.70 -25.30 -0.84
C ARG A 236 12.10 -24.42 -2.04
N PRO A 237 11.32 -23.39 -2.37
CA PRO A 237 11.73 -22.33 -3.29
C PRO A 237 12.99 -21.63 -2.79
N THR A 238 13.85 -21.21 -3.71
CA THR A 238 15.07 -20.43 -3.41
C THR A 238 14.82 -18.94 -3.47
N ALA A 239 13.67 -18.52 -4.01
CA ALA A 239 13.22 -17.15 -4.02
C ALA A 239 11.72 -17.04 -3.86
N VAL A 240 11.28 -15.89 -3.37
CA VAL A 240 9.86 -15.54 -3.14
C VAL A 240 9.59 -14.15 -3.71
N ILE A 241 8.52 -14.03 -4.49
CA ILE A 241 7.94 -12.74 -4.87
C ILE A 241 6.67 -12.58 -4.02
N ALA A 242 6.63 -11.56 -3.18
CA ALA A 242 5.46 -11.26 -2.35
C ALA A 242 4.55 -10.24 -3.04
N MET A 243 3.25 -10.33 -2.76
CA MET A 243 2.21 -9.47 -3.32
C MET A 243 2.46 -7.97 -3.04
N ASN A 244 3.00 -7.64 -1.87
CA ASN A 244 3.37 -6.29 -1.44
C ASN A 244 4.50 -6.33 -0.42
N ASP A 245 5.07 -5.17 -0.08
CA ASP A 245 6.17 -5.05 0.88
C ASP A 245 5.78 -5.53 2.28
N LEU A 246 4.57 -5.23 2.72
CA LEU A 246 4.09 -5.64 4.05
C LEU A 246 4.04 -7.18 4.19
N THR A 247 3.59 -7.86 3.13
CA THR A 247 3.62 -9.33 3.04
C THR A 247 5.07 -9.84 2.96
N ALA A 248 5.95 -9.18 2.19
CA ALA A 248 7.37 -9.54 2.07
C ALA A 248 8.08 -9.50 3.43
N VAL A 249 7.83 -8.47 4.23
CA VAL A 249 8.37 -8.34 5.60
C VAL A 249 7.90 -9.49 6.49
N GLY A 250 6.62 -9.88 6.38
CA GLY A 250 6.09 -11.06 7.09
C GLY A 250 6.81 -12.35 6.68
N VAL A 251 7.04 -12.55 5.36
CA VAL A 251 7.80 -13.70 4.84
C VAL A 251 9.23 -13.71 5.38
N ILE A 252 9.95 -12.58 5.32
CA ILE A 252 11.33 -12.47 5.85
C ILE A 252 11.36 -12.83 7.34
N LYS A 253 10.41 -12.33 8.12
CA LYS A 253 10.32 -12.65 9.54
C LYS A 253 10.12 -14.14 9.81
N ALA A 254 9.23 -14.80 9.04
CA ALA A 254 9.00 -16.24 9.17
C ALA A 254 10.23 -17.06 8.77
N LEU A 255 10.90 -16.70 7.65
CA LEU A 255 12.13 -17.35 7.22
C LEU A 255 13.20 -17.27 8.31
N HIS A 256 13.37 -16.10 8.92
CA HIS A 256 14.32 -15.92 10.03
C HIS A 256 13.95 -16.77 11.25
N GLN A 257 12.67 -16.90 11.60
CA GLN A 257 12.20 -17.76 12.69
C GLN A 257 12.46 -19.25 12.43
N GLU A 258 12.47 -19.66 11.17
CA GLU A 258 12.82 -21.03 10.74
C GLU A 258 14.34 -21.22 10.51
N GLY A 259 15.16 -20.26 10.92
CA GLY A 259 16.62 -20.32 10.82
C GLY A 259 17.18 -20.07 9.41
N LEU A 260 16.39 -19.51 8.50
CA LEU A 260 16.78 -19.22 7.13
C LEU A 260 17.17 -17.76 6.97
N ARG A 261 18.27 -17.53 6.28
CA ARG A 261 18.82 -16.18 6.04
C ARG A 261 18.31 -15.62 4.70
N VAL A 262 18.00 -14.35 4.70
CA VAL A 262 17.66 -13.58 3.50
C VAL A 262 18.82 -12.60 3.23
N PRO A 263 19.44 -12.61 2.04
CA PRO A 263 19.08 -13.39 0.84
C PRO A 263 19.79 -14.76 0.71
N GLN A 264 20.69 -15.15 1.62
CA GLN A 264 21.63 -16.27 1.44
C GLN A 264 20.96 -17.62 1.22
N ASP A 265 19.86 -17.90 1.92
CA ASP A 265 19.12 -19.16 1.82
C ASP A 265 17.84 -19.02 0.99
N VAL A 266 17.22 -17.83 1.02
CA VAL A 266 16.02 -17.49 0.23
C VAL A 266 16.04 -16.01 -0.12
N SER A 267 15.97 -15.68 -1.41
CA SER A 267 15.77 -14.30 -1.89
C SER A 267 14.32 -13.88 -1.76
N VAL A 268 14.05 -12.63 -1.41
CA VAL A 268 12.68 -12.09 -1.27
C VAL A 268 12.55 -10.78 -2.06
N VAL A 269 11.50 -10.71 -2.89
CA VAL A 269 11.12 -9.50 -3.62
C VAL A 269 9.76 -9.04 -3.12
N GLY A 270 9.62 -7.75 -2.84
CA GLY A 270 8.37 -7.08 -2.49
C GLY A 270 7.69 -6.40 -3.68
N PHE A 271 6.65 -5.65 -3.37
CA PHE A 271 5.89 -4.82 -4.31
C PHE A 271 5.37 -3.60 -3.55
N ASP A 272 5.23 -2.44 -4.20
CA ASP A 272 4.75 -1.13 -3.73
C ASP A 272 5.86 -0.09 -3.54
N ARG A 273 7.08 -0.47 -3.10
CA ARG A 273 8.15 0.41 -2.63
C ARG A 273 7.67 1.38 -1.55
N THR A 274 7.14 0.83 -0.49
CA THR A 274 6.82 1.60 0.71
C THR A 274 8.10 2.02 1.45
N HIS A 275 8.02 2.99 2.35
CA HIS A 275 9.17 3.36 3.18
C HIS A 275 9.71 2.19 4.03
N LEU A 276 8.89 1.16 4.26
CA LEU A 276 9.34 -0.06 4.94
C LEU A 276 10.43 -0.78 4.15
N ALA A 277 10.41 -0.73 2.80
CA ALA A 277 11.40 -1.41 1.96
C ALA A 277 12.84 -0.95 2.26
N GLU A 278 13.02 0.30 2.66
CA GLU A 278 14.32 0.88 2.98
C GLU A 278 14.69 0.75 4.48
N CYS A 279 13.68 0.62 5.37
CA CYS A 279 13.89 0.60 6.83
C CYS A 279 14.27 -0.78 7.37
N PHE A 280 14.00 -1.87 6.64
CA PHE A 280 14.34 -3.22 7.08
C PHE A 280 15.77 -3.61 6.76
N ILE A 281 16.30 -4.58 7.52
CA ILE A 281 17.61 -5.22 7.28
C ILE A 281 17.37 -6.71 7.07
N PRO A 282 17.66 -7.24 5.87
CA PRO A 282 18.16 -6.52 4.68
C PRO A 282 17.11 -5.59 4.07
N SER A 283 17.55 -4.50 3.41
CA SER A 283 16.68 -3.62 2.64
C SER A 283 16.00 -4.41 1.51
N LEU A 284 14.72 -4.12 1.25
CA LEU A 284 13.90 -4.94 0.37
C LEU A 284 14.09 -4.58 -1.10
N THR A 285 14.44 -5.56 -1.94
CA THR A 285 14.24 -5.47 -3.39
C THR A 285 12.74 -5.47 -3.65
N THR A 286 12.23 -4.46 -4.34
CA THR A 286 10.78 -4.27 -4.50
C THR A 286 10.42 -3.63 -5.83
N VAL A 287 9.22 -3.92 -6.35
CA VAL A 287 8.68 -3.25 -7.53
C VAL A 287 8.03 -1.94 -7.12
N ASP A 288 8.59 -0.83 -7.57
CA ASP A 288 8.07 0.51 -7.30
C ASP A 288 6.79 0.78 -8.09
N MET A 289 5.70 1.03 -7.38
CA MET A 289 4.42 1.49 -7.91
C MET A 289 4.30 3.01 -7.96
N HIS A 290 5.37 3.72 -7.63
CA HIS A 290 5.44 5.18 -7.62
C HIS A 290 4.27 5.86 -6.89
N PRO A 291 4.03 5.59 -5.58
CA PRO A 291 2.84 6.04 -4.87
C PRO A 291 2.63 7.57 -4.91
N ASP A 292 3.72 8.35 -4.87
CA ASP A 292 3.63 9.81 -4.99
C ASP A 292 3.17 10.26 -6.39
N LEU A 293 3.70 9.65 -7.45
CA LEU A 293 3.28 9.95 -8.83
C LEU A 293 1.85 9.50 -9.04
N LEU A 294 1.49 8.33 -8.53
CA LEU A 294 0.15 7.76 -8.62
C LEU A 294 -0.91 8.67 -7.99
N GLY A 295 -0.66 9.15 -6.77
CA GLY A 295 -1.56 10.08 -6.09
C GLY A 295 -1.72 11.40 -6.85
N ARG A 296 -0.61 11.98 -7.35
CA ARG A 296 -0.67 13.20 -8.18
C ARG A 296 -1.42 12.97 -9.47
N THR A 297 -1.15 11.89 -10.19
CA THR A 297 -1.84 11.53 -11.45
C THR A 297 -3.33 11.36 -11.22
N ALA A 298 -3.75 10.68 -10.16
CA ALA A 298 -5.16 10.52 -9.82
C ALA A 298 -5.85 11.85 -9.53
N ALA A 299 -5.20 12.76 -8.80
CA ALA A 299 -5.76 14.08 -8.51
C ALA A 299 -5.90 14.94 -9.77
N ASP A 300 -4.90 14.94 -10.66
CA ASP A 300 -4.95 15.65 -11.92
C ASP A 300 -5.98 15.05 -12.87
N ALA A 301 -6.03 13.72 -12.99
CA ALA A 301 -7.04 13.02 -13.78
C ALA A 301 -8.47 13.37 -13.34
N LEU A 302 -8.70 13.37 -12.03
CA LEU A 302 -10.01 13.71 -11.46
C LEU A 302 -10.34 15.20 -11.66
N HIS A 303 -9.36 16.10 -11.50
CA HIS A 303 -9.53 17.53 -11.76
C HIS A 303 -9.91 17.79 -13.22
N GLU A 304 -9.16 17.22 -14.20
CA GLU A 304 -9.46 17.34 -15.62
C GLU A 304 -10.84 16.79 -15.95
N LEU A 305 -11.19 15.65 -15.38
CA LEU A 305 -12.49 15.02 -15.57
C LEU A 305 -13.64 15.89 -15.05
N CYS A 306 -13.46 16.55 -13.89
CA CYS A 306 -14.42 17.49 -13.33
C CYS A 306 -14.63 18.73 -14.19
N LEU A 307 -13.69 19.09 -15.06
CA LEU A 307 -13.78 20.26 -15.95
C LEU A 307 -14.30 19.89 -17.34
N SER A 308 -13.82 18.79 -17.90
CA SER A 308 -14.07 18.41 -19.30
C SER A 308 -15.20 17.39 -19.48
N GLU A 309 -15.56 16.67 -18.39
CA GLU A 309 -16.46 15.52 -18.37
C GLU A 309 -15.98 14.33 -19.25
N LYS A 310 -14.86 14.48 -19.95
CA LYS A 310 -14.28 13.49 -20.86
C LYS A 310 -13.24 12.67 -20.15
N GLY A 311 -13.50 11.37 -19.98
CA GLY A 311 -12.56 10.45 -19.36
C GLY A 311 -11.35 10.17 -20.24
N LYS A 312 -10.23 9.88 -19.56
CA LYS A 312 -8.96 9.49 -20.15
C LYS A 312 -8.40 8.25 -19.46
N GLN A 313 -7.55 7.51 -20.16
CA GLN A 313 -6.77 6.44 -19.59
C GLN A 313 -5.33 6.91 -19.40
N TYR A 314 -4.81 6.69 -18.18
CA TYR A 314 -3.43 6.98 -17.81
C TYR A 314 -2.72 5.65 -17.56
N PHE A 315 -1.43 5.59 -17.91
CA PHE A 315 -0.61 4.40 -17.68
C PHE A 315 0.51 4.75 -16.72
N MET A 316 0.72 3.88 -15.73
CA MET A 316 1.78 3.98 -14.74
C MET A 316 2.81 2.89 -15.02
N PRO A 317 4.05 3.24 -15.40
CA PRO A 317 5.12 2.27 -15.50
C PRO A 317 5.49 1.77 -14.10
N LEU A 318 5.93 0.53 -14.01
CA LEU A 318 6.49 -0.06 -12.80
C LEU A 318 7.96 -0.36 -12.98
N GLN A 319 8.75 -0.21 -11.93
CA GLN A 319 10.20 -0.40 -11.97
C GLN A 319 10.67 -1.23 -10.78
N LEU A 320 11.54 -2.21 -11.03
CA LEU A 320 12.22 -2.93 -9.95
C LEU A 320 13.31 -2.04 -9.34
N VAL A 321 13.29 -1.93 -8.03
CA VAL A 321 14.32 -1.26 -7.23
C VAL A 321 15.07 -2.32 -6.43
N ILE A 322 16.37 -2.39 -6.63
CA ILE A 322 17.22 -3.41 -6.02
C ILE A 322 17.57 -2.97 -4.60
N GLY A 323 17.34 -3.87 -3.65
CA GLY A 323 17.81 -3.80 -2.27
C GLY A 323 18.72 -4.99 -1.95
N GLU A 324 18.85 -5.29 -0.68
CA GLU A 324 19.76 -6.34 -0.16
C GLU A 324 19.05 -7.69 0.04
N SER A 325 17.72 -7.76 -0.12
CA SER A 325 16.92 -8.98 0.14
C SER A 325 16.98 -10.02 -0.98
N THR A 326 17.76 -9.75 -2.04
CA THR A 326 17.99 -10.69 -3.16
C THR A 326 19.47 -10.87 -3.41
N GLY A 327 19.88 -12.09 -3.80
CA GLY A 327 21.26 -12.45 -4.10
C GLY A 327 21.33 -13.74 -4.92
N PRO A 328 22.54 -14.15 -5.33
CA PRO A 328 22.74 -15.38 -6.10
C PRO A 328 22.24 -16.62 -5.33
N VAL A 329 21.70 -17.61 -6.06
CA VAL A 329 21.31 -18.88 -5.45
C VAL A 329 22.52 -19.57 -4.84
N SER A 330 22.44 -19.99 -3.56
CA SER A 330 23.49 -20.77 -2.92
C SER A 330 23.56 -22.16 -3.51
N ASN A 331 24.73 -22.60 -4.02
CA ASN A 331 24.98 -23.93 -4.56
C ASN A 331 24.88 -25.07 -3.51
N SER A 332 24.58 -24.77 -2.25
CA SER A 332 24.55 -25.69 -1.12
C SER A 332 23.28 -26.58 -1.03
N VAL A 333 22.36 -26.54 -2.01
CA VAL A 333 21.08 -27.29 -1.96
C VAL A 333 21.13 -28.60 -2.76
N GLU A 334 22.20 -28.87 -3.54
CA GLU A 334 22.41 -30.14 -4.22
C GLU A 334 23.73 -30.78 -3.78
N GLY A 335 23.73 -31.49 -2.67
CA GLY A 335 24.91 -32.26 -2.31
C GLY A 335 24.92 -32.76 -0.87
N SER A 336 24.50 -34.01 -0.73
CA SER A 336 25.00 -34.96 0.25
C SER A 336 24.79 -34.71 1.75
N ARG A 337 23.75 -35.31 2.29
CA ARG A 337 23.96 -36.05 3.54
C ARG A 337 24.92 -37.21 3.23
N GLN A 338 26.22 -36.97 3.25
CA GLN A 338 27.19 -38.04 3.51
C GLN A 338 27.02 -38.41 4.98
N GLU A 339 26.49 -39.59 5.24
CA GLU A 339 26.59 -40.23 6.55
C GLU A 339 28.08 -40.32 6.94
N PRO A 340 28.45 -40.01 8.16
CA PRO A 340 29.83 -40.25 8.63
C PRO A 340 30.08 -41.75 8.61
N ILE A 341 31.02 -42.15 7.75
CA ILE A 341 31.58 -43.53 7.75
C ILE A 341 32.10 -43.78 9.16
N ARG A 342 31.43 -44.69 9.89
CA ARG A 342 31.94 -45.28 11.11
C ARG A 342 33.19 -46.10 10.76
N GLY A 343 34.36 -45.49 10.84
CA GLY A 343 35.62 -46.21 10.87
C GLY A 343 35.72 -47.04 12.13
N LYS A 344 35.77 -48.37 12.00
CA LYS A 344 36.19 -49.29 13.05
C LYS A 344 37.64 -48.96 13.43
N ALA A 345 37.86 -48.54 14.68
CA ALA A 345 39.18 -48.53 15.26
C ALA A 345 39.60 -49.95 15.66
N PRO A 346 40.86 -50.39 15.48
CA PRO A 346 41.37 -51.67 15.95
C PRO A 346 41.65 -51.59 17.45
N GLY A 347 41.35 -52.69 18.16
CA GLY A 347 41.52 -52.83 19.57
C GLY A 347 42.98 -52.81 20.02
N VAL A 348 43.21 -52.26 21.19
CA VAL A 348 44.39 -52.49 22.04
C VAL A 348 43.89 -52.70 23.45
N SER A 349 44.46 -53.78 24.02
CA SER A 349 44.21 -54.44 25.29
C SER A 349 44.48 -53.63 26.55
N GLU A 350 43.81 -54.02 27.59
CA GLU A 350 43.95 -53.68 28.99
C GLU A 350 45.38 -53.57 29.50
N ASP A 351 45.63 -52.63 30.44
CA ASP A 351 46.20 -52.99 31.80
C ASP A 351 46.13 -51.77 32.75
N SER A 352 45.57 -52.10 33.88
CA SER A 352 45.62 -51.55 35.20
C SER A 352 46.53 -50.34 35.51
N VAL A 353 46.01 -49.41 36.33
CA VAL A 353 46.49 -49.15 37.74
C VAL A 353 45.51 -48.16 38.42
N SER A 354 45.09 -48.63 39.62
CA SER A 354 44.38 -47.89 40.66
C SER A 354 45.22 -46.79 41.31
N THR A 355 44.64 -45.71 41.79
CA THR A 355 44.81 -45.11 43.10
C THR A 355 44.00 -43.83 43.31
N SER A 356 43.00 -43.90 44.10
CA SER A 356 42.50 -43.15 45.27
C SER A 356 42.99 -41.69 45.46
N LEU A 357 42.06 -40.81 45.79
CA LEU A 357 41.84 -40.14 47.09
C LEU A 357 40.93 -38.88 46.94
N ARG A 358 39.80 -39.00 47.66
CA ARG A 358 39.11 -38.06 48.57
C ARG A 358 39.01 -36.58 48.25
N ALA A 359 37.82 -36.15 48.08
CA ALA A 359 36.87 -35.50 49.00
C ALA A 359 37.29 -34.10 49.50
N HIS A 360 36.47 -33.12 49.19
CA HIS A 360 35.89 -32.21 50.19
C HIS A 360 34.72 -31.44 49.58
N GLY A 361 33.59 -31.52 50.24
CA GLY A 361 32.37 -30.72 49.93
C GLY A 361 32.37 -29.45 50.81
N PRO A 362 31.20 -28.90 51.11
CA PRO A 362 30.67 -27.69 50.40
C PRO A 362 30.63 -26.47 51.34
N VAL A 363 30.44 -25.26 50.76
CA VAL A 363 30.02 -24.12 51.58
C VAL A 363 28.82 -23.41 50.91
N ARG A 364 27.80 -23.32 51.71
CA ARG A 364 26.59 -22.51 51.56
C ARG A 364 26.86 -21.02 51.85
N GLY A 365 26.00 -20.21 51.35
CA GLY A 365 25.68 -18.88 51.85
C GLY A 365 25.28 -17.98 50.66
N GLY A 366 24.13 -17.50 50.50
CA GLY A 366 23.12 -17.02 51.41
C GLY A 366 22.88 -15.56 51.19
N CYS A 367 21.70 -15.26 50.67
CA CYS A 367 20.81 -14.15 50.97
C CYS A 367 21.12 -12.69 50.56
N THR A 368 20.11 -12.15 49.92
CA THR A 368 19.42 -10.84 50.10
C THR A 368 20.11 -9.59 49.55
N ARG A 369 19.53 -8.95 48.60
CA ARG A 369 18.33 -8.07 48.56
C ARG A 369 17.90 -7.81 47.12
#